data_b86fdd0f5807ddbe2a99c53b470cd1b1
#
_entry.id   b86fdd0f5807ddbe2a99c53b470cd1b1
#
_cell.length_a   1.000
_cell.length_b   1.000
_cell.length_c   1.000
_cell.angle_alpha   90.00
_cell.angle_beta   90.00
_cell.angle_gamma   90.00
#
_symmetry.space_group_name_H-M   'P 1'
#
loop_
_entity.id
_entity.type
_entity.pdbx_description
1 polymer ?
#
loop_
_entity_poly.entity_id
_entity_poly.type
_entity_poly.pdbx_seq_one_letter_code
_entity_poly.pdbx_strand_id
1 'polypeptide(L)'
;MKNKNLAPILKSNIDQNSSQFQENKEVMLNKLEFLDGLLDQVELGGGKHHHERLAKRGKMPVRERVMKVLDPDTPFLEISPFAAYGTDYTVGGGCVSGVGVIAGVECVVFANDPSVKAGAMTVYVGEKWARAIEIARVNQIPFISFVESAGGDLSMGTGSKSGQAPIAPTLHTTHFAATGRFFYEMTELSK
;
A
#
# COMPACT_ATOMS: atom_id res chain seq x y z
N MET A 1 -4.87 17.16 36.64
CA MET A 1 -6.28 17.24 36.18
C MET A 1 -6.79 15.83 35.99
N LYS A 2 -7.88 15.41 36.67
CA LYS A 2 -8.49 14.10 36.45
C LYS A 2 -9.17 14.11 35.08
N ASN A 3 -8.72 13.26 34.14
CA ASN A 3 -9.44 13.02 32.90
C ASN A 3 -10.86 12.55 33.26
N LYS A 4 -11.85 13.42 33.11
CA LYS A 4 -13.25 13.01 33.10
C LYS A 4 -13.46 12.28 31.77
N ASN A 5 -13.66 10.97 31.84
CA ASN A 5 -14.12 10.21 30.67
C ASN A 5 -15.41 10.87 30.17
N LEU A 6 -15.38 11.43 28.98
CA LEU A 6 -16.51 12.14 28.35
C LEU A 6 -17.63 11.17 27.91
N ALA A 7 -17.36 9.86 27.92
CA ALA A 7 -18.31 8.82 27.55
C ALA A 7 -18.51 7.81 28.68
N PRO A 8 -19.71 7.26 28.86
CA PRO A 8 -19.97 6.21 29.83
C PRO A 8 -19.16 4.94 29.49
N ILE A 9 -18.69 4.26 30.54
CA ILE A 9 -18.02 2.96 30.37
C ILE A 9 -19.06 1.94 29.90
N LEU A 10 -18.83 1.36 28.73
CA LEU A 10 -19.65 0.25 28.25
C LEU A 10 -19.34 -1.00 29.07
N LYS A 11 -20.38 -1.57 29.70
CA LYS A 11 -20.27 -2.84 30.42
C LYS A 11 -20.38 -3.97 29.42
N SER A 12 -19.46 -4.94 29.51
CA SER A 12 -19.49 -6.16 28.72
C SER A 12 -20.01 -7.32 29.60
N ASN A 13 -20.90 -8.13 29.05
CA ASN A 13 -21.37 -9.36 29.67
C ASN A 13 -20.66 -10.60 29.07
N ILE A 14 -19.53 -10.40 28.39
CA ILE A 14 -18.77 -11.48 27.76
C ILE A 14 -18.07 -12.29 28.88
N ASP A 15 -18.37 -13.60 28.91
CA ASP A 15 -17.62 -14.57 29.73
C ASP A 15 -16.40 -15.06 28.94
N GLN A 16 -15.23 -14.54 29.31
CA GLN A 16 -13.94 -14.91 28.70
C GLN A 16 -13.53 -16.36 28.96
N ASN A 17 -14.14 -17.04 29.93
CA ASN A 17 -13.87 -18.44 30.25
C ASN A 17 -14.81 -19.42 29.55
N SER A 18 -15.82 -18.93 28.87
CA SER A 18 -16.75 -19.78 28.12
C SER A 18 -16.03 -20.47 26.94
N SER A 19 -16.43 -21.70 26.63
CA SER A 19 -15.90 -22.45 25.47
C SER A 19 -16.08 -21.68 24.16
N GLN A 20 -17.23 -21.03 24.00
CA GLN A 20 -17.52 -20.21 22.82
C GLN A 20 -16.56 -19.02 22.66
N PHE A 21 -16.20 -18.35 23.77
CA PHE A 21 -15.22 -17.26 23.72
C PHE A 21 -13.83 -17.78 23.33
N GLN A 22 -13.40 -18.91 23.89
CA GLN A 22 -12.09 -19.49 23.59
C GLN A 22 -12.00 -19.94 22.11
N GLU A 23 -13.04 -20.57 21.59
CA GLU A 23 -13.14 -20.96 20.19
C GLU A 23 -13.08 -19.73 19.25
N ASN A 24 -13.88 -18.72 19.54
CA ASN A 24 -13.88 -17.47 18.75
C ASN A 24 -12.53 -16.76 18.80
N LYS A 25 -11.87 -16.78 19.95
CA LYS A 25 -10.52 -16.21 20.14
C LYS A 25 -9.49 -16.94 19.28
N GLU A 26 -9.50 -18.29 19.30
CA GLU A 26 -8.58 -19.09 18.49
C GLU A 26 -8.78 -18.83 16.99
N VAL A 27 -10.03 -18.82 16.51
CA VAL A 27 -10.36 -18.49 15.11
C VAL A 27 -9.86 -17.11 14.74
N MET A 28 -10.00 -16.12 15.62
CA MET A 28 -9.52 -14.75 15.37
C MET A 28 -8.00 -14.69 15.33
N LEU A 29 -7.30 -15.36 16.27
CA LEU A 29 -5.84 -15.39 16.29
C LEU A 29 -5.27 -16.03 15.01
N ASN A 30 -5.86 -17.13 14.54
CA ASN A 30 -5.45 -17.78 13.29
C ASN A 30 -5.62 -16.85 12.06
N LYS A 31 -6.68 -16.02 12.06
CA LYS A 31 -6.86 -15.00 11.00
C LYS A 31 -5.81 -13.89 11.07
N LEU A 32 -5.44 -13.46 12.28
CA LEU A 32 -4.39 -12.46 12.46
C LEU A 32 -3.03 -13.01 12.03
N GLU A 33 -2.68 -14.23 12.40
CA GLU A 33 -1.44 -14.89 11.95
C GLU A 33 -1.37 -14.99 10.42
N PHE A 34 -2.49 -15.31 9.77
CA PHE A 34 -2.57 -15.29 8.32
C PHE A 34 -2.30 -13.90 7.72
N LEU A 35 -2.88 -12.84 8.32
CA LEU A 35 -2.64 -11.46 7.89
C LEU A 35 -1.19 -11.02 8.11
N ASP A 36 -0.59 -11.41 9.24
CA ASP A 36 0.80 -11.11 9.55
C ASP A 36 1.73 -11.77 8.51
N GLY A 37 1.46 -13.02 8.13
CA GLY A 37 2.21 -13.69 7.06
C GLY A 37 2.06 -13.02 5.68
N LEU A 38 0.93 -12.35 5.40
CA LEU A 38 0.77 -11.53 4.20
C LEU A 38 1.55 -10.22 4.30
N LEU A 39 1.60 -9.58 5.48
CA LEU A 39 2.42 -8.37 5.70
C LEU A 39 3.90 -8.67 5.50
N ASP A 40 4.40 -9.80 5.97
CA ASP A 40 5.77 -10.25 5.73
C ASP A 40 6.08 -10.35 4.22
N GLN A 41 5.12 -10.87 3.43
CA GLN A 41 5.26 -10.91 1.97
C GLN A 41 5.29 -9.52 1.33
N VAL A 42 4.45 -8.60 1.84
CA VAL A 42 4.42 -7.20 1.40
C VAL A 42 5.75 -6.50 1.70
N GLU A 43 6.32 -6.75 2.88
CA GLU A 43 7.63 -6.19 3.26
C GLU A 43 8.77 -6.73 2.41
N LEU A 44 8.70 -8.01 2.04
CA LEU A 44 9.68 -8.67 1.19
C LEU A 44 9.68 -8.09 -0.25
N GLY A 45 8.57 -7.51 -0.70
CA GLY A 45 8.44 -6.92 -2.04
C GLY A 45 8.85 -7.89 -3.15
N GLY A 46 9.83 -7.51 -3.97
CA GLY A 46 10.37 -8.36 -5.05
C GLY A 46 11.28 -9.49 -4.57
N GLY A 47 11.54 -9.60 -3.26
CA GLY A 47 12.32 -10.67 -2.65
C GLY A 47 13.82 -10.36 -2.50
N LYS A 48 14.46 -11.15 -1.64
CA LYS A 48 15.85 -10.95 -1.21
C LYS A 48 16.84 -10.79 -2.37
N HIS A 49 16.72 -11.61 -3.42
CA HIS A 49 17.60 -11.51 -4.57
C HIS A 49 17.54 -10.14 -5.26
N HIS A 50 16.35 -9.55 -5.39
CA HIS A 50 16.19 -8.24 -6.00
C HIS A 50 16.73 -7.14 -5.09
N HIS A 51 16.56 -7.24 -3.77
CA HIS A 51 17.15 -6.33 -2.79
C HIS A 51 18.68 -6.35 -2.83
N GLU A 52 19.30 -7.53 -2.89
CA GLU A 52 20.76 -7.68 -3.04
C GLU A 52 21.28 -7.05 -4.34
N ARG A 53 20.55 -7.18 -5.44
CA ARG A 53 20.86 -6.54 -6.72
C ARG A 53 20.78 -5.01 -6.63
N LEU A 54 19.80 -4.48 -5.93
CA LEU A 54 19.66 -3.04 -5.68
C LEU A 54 20.81 -2.53 -4.82
N ALA A 55 21.13 -3.23 -3.74
CA ALA A 55 22.24 -2.89 -2.84
C ALA A 55 23.60 -2.83 -3.58
N LYS A 56 23.89 -3.78 -4.49
CA LYS A 56 25.10 -3.75 -5.34
C LYS A 56 25.18 -2.51 -6.25
N ARG A 57 24.05 -1.85 -6.51
CA ARG A 57 23.97 -0.60 -7.28
C ARG A 57 23.93 0.64 -6.40
N GLY A 58 24.17 0.50 -5.09
CA GLY A 58 24.09 1.60 -4.12
C GLY A 58 22.67 2.10 -3.86
N LYS A 59 21.65 1.30 -4.21
CA LYS A 59 20.25 1.67 -4.03
C LYS A 59 19.71 1.06 -2.74
N MET A 60 18.90 1.86 -2.05
CA MET A 60 18.23 1.50 -0.81
C MET A 60 16.87 0.85 -1.11
N PRO A 61 16.43 -0.17 -0.34
CA PRO A 61 15.06 -0.67 -0.40
C PRO A 61 14.03 0.44 -0.20
N VAL A 62 12.88 0.34 -0.88
CA VAL A 62 11.87 1.40 -0.86
C VAL A 62 11.36 1.71 0.55
N ARG A 63 11.09 0.68 1.36
CA ARG A 63 10.61 0.85 2.74
C ARG A 63 11.62 1.56 3.61
N GLU A 64 12.90 1.18 3.52
CA GLU A 64 13.98 1.86 4.24
C GLU A 64 14.09 3.33 3.81
N ARG A 65 13.91 3.63 2.53
CA ARG A 65 13.91 5.00 2.01
C ARG A 65 12.76 5.82 2.59
N VAL A 66 11.56 5.26 2.62
CA VAL A 66 10.38 5.91 3.22
C VAL A 66 10.61 6.15 4.71
N MET A 67 11.03 5.12 5.45
CA MET A 67 11.27 5.25 6.89
C MET A 67 12.35 6.29 7.25
N LYS A 68 13.37 6.46 6.39
CA LYS A 68 14.42 7.46 6.62
C LYS A 68 13.98 8.91 6.41
N VAL A 69 12.91 9.13 5.70
CA VAL A 69 12.41 10.50 5.46
C VAL A 69 11.33 10.89 6.47
N LEU A 70 10.66 9.92 7.08
CA LEU A 70 9.68 10.16 8.13
C LEU A 70 10.37 10.64 9.41
N ASP A 71 9.67 11.49 10.15
CA ASP A 71 10.15 11.95 11.44
C ASP A 71 10.23 10.77 12.43
N PRO A 72 11.29 10.70 13.26
CA PRO A 72 11.42 9.63 14.26
C PRO A 72 10.22 9.57 15.18
N ASP A 73 9.85 8.36 15.59
CA ASP A 73 8.78 8.09 16.55
C ASP A 73 7.38 8.58 16.13
N THR A 74 7.19 8.85 14.83
CA THR A 74 5.87 9.19 14.28
C THR A 74 5.23 7.98 13.58
N PRO A 75 3.89 7.86 13.62
CA PRO A 75 3.20 6.76 12.95
C PRO A 75 3.26 6.91 11.42
N PHE A 76 3.31 5.78 10.72
CA PHE A 76 3.10 5.69 9.28
C PHE A 76 1.87 4.82 9.00
N LEU A 77 0.82 5.41 8.47
CA LEU A 77 -0.40 4.71 8.07
C LEU A 77 -0.27 4.26 6.62
N GLU A 78 0.16 3.02 6.39
CA GLU A 78 0.26 2.47 5.05
C GLU A 78 -1.11 2.27 4.41
N ILE A 79 -1.25 2.69 3.14
CA ILE A 79 -2.49 2.60 2.36
C ILE A 79 -2.44 1.36 1.48
N SER A 80 -3.48 0.52 1.56
CA SER A 80 -3.67 -0.67 0.72
C SER A 80 -2.44 -1.60 0.67
N PRO A 81 -1.90 -2.05 1.82
CA PRO A 81 -0.74 -2.93 1.85
C PRO A 81 -1.00 -4.25 1.12
N PHE A 82 -2.24 -4.74 1.07
CA PHE A 82 -2.62 -5.98 0.42
C PHE A 82 -3.09 -5.82 -1.04
N ALA A 83 -2.79 -4.69 -1.69
CA ALA A 83 -3.09 -4.52 -3.10
C ALA A 83 -2.51 -5.67 -3.92
N ALA A 84 -3.23 -6.12 -4.94
CA ALA A 84 -2.91 -7.27 -5.78
C ALA A 84 -2.98 -8.65 -5.09
N TYR A 85 -3.41 -8.74 -3.84
CA TYR A 85 -3.64 -10.05 -3.20
C TYR A 85 -4.62 -10.91 -4.02
N GLY A 86 -4.31 -12.19 -4.17
CA GLY A 86 -5.11 -13.13 -4.96
C GLY A 86 -4.97 -12.99 -6.49
N THR A 87 -3.96 -12.25 -6.96
CA THR A 87 -3.65 -12.09 -8.39
C THR A 87 -2.25 -12.60 -8.74
N ASP A 88 -1.88 -12.56 -10.01
CA ASP A 88 -0.54 -12.92 -10.49
C ASP A 88 0.54 -11.86 -10.17
N TYR A 89 0.18 -10.76 -9.54
CA TYR A 89 1.09 -9.69 -9.16
C TYR A 89 1.59 -9.86 -7.72
N THR A 90 2.74 -9.31 -7.45
CA THR A 90 3.30 -9.27 -6.09
C THR A 90 2.36 -8.52 -5.16
N VAL A 91 2.05 -9.12 -4.00
CA VAL A 91 1.23 -8.46 -2.96
C VAL A 91 1.89 -7.15 -2.54
N GLY A 92 1.09 -6.12 -2.33
CA GLY A 92 1.56 -4.75 -2.14
C GLY A 92 1.55 -3.92 -3.42
N GLY A 93 1.36 -4.57 -4.59
CA GLY A 93 1.19 -3.93 -5.89
C GLY A 93 2.45 -3.33 -6.51
N GLY A 94 3.63 -3.43 -5.85
CA GLY A 94 4.90 -2.88 -6.36
C GLY A 94 5.13 -1.41 -6.00
N CYS A 95 4.47 -0.90 -4.96
CA CYS A 95 4.73 0.43 -4.39
C CYS A 95 4.33 0.49 -2.92
N VAL A 96 4.95 1.42 -2.20
CA VAL A 96 4.57 1.80 -0.83
C VAL A 96 3.86 3.14 -0.89
N SER A 97 2.70 3.25 -0.25
CA SER A 97 2.01 4.53 -0.09
C SER A 97 1.39 4.62 1.30
N GLY A 98 1.37 5.81 1.88
CA GLY A 98 0.83 6.00 3.23
C GLY A 98 0.81 7.46 3.64
N VAL A 99 0.24 7.70 4.81
CA VAL A 99 0.26 9.00 5.49
C VAL A 99 1.29 8.94 6.60
N GLY A 100 2.16 9.92 6.67
CA GLY A 100 3.19 10.02 7.69
C GLY A 100 3.57 11.47 7.96
N VAL A 101 4.51 11.68 8.86
CA VAL A 101 4.97 13.03 9.25
C VAL A 101 6.39 13.23 8.74
N ILE A 102 6.63 14.36 8.07
CA ILE A 102 7.94 14.78 7.58
C ILE A 102 8.15 16.24 7.98
N ALA A 103 9.21 16.50 8.73
CA ALA A 103 9.51 17.83 9.25
C ALA A 103 8.34 18.48 10.02
N GLY A 104 7.62 17.69 10.80
CA GLY A 104 6.46 18.13 11.59
C GLY A 104 5.17 18.32 10.80
N VAL A 105 5.15 17.98 9.50
CA VAL A 105 3.98 18.14 8.62
C VAL A 105 3.44 16.78 8.21
N GLU A 106 2.13 16.55 8.42
CA GLU A 106 1.46 15.38 7.85
C GLU A 106 1.44 15.48 6.33
N CYS A 107 1.83 14.39 5.67
CA CYS A 107 1.86 14.32 4.21
C CYS A 107 1.56 12.91 3.72
N VAL A 108 1.12 12.80 2.47
CA VAL A 108 1.03 11.53 1.77
C VAL A 108 2.37 11.24 1.11
N VAL A 109 2.91 10.05 1.38
CA VAL A 109 4.12 9.53 0.73
C VAL A 109 3.72 8.43 -0.24
N PHE A 110 4.29 8.46 -1.43
CA PHE A 110 4.20 7.41 -2.44
C PHE A 110 5.59 7.06 -2.96
N ALA A 111 5.92 5.78 -3.05
CA ALA A 111 7.23 5.33 -3.51
C ALA A 111 7.10 4.07 -4.37
N ASN A 112 7.63 4.08 -5.60
CA ASN A 112 7.75 2.88 -6.41
C ASN A 112 8.75 1.90 -5.78
N ASP A 113 8.46 0.61 -5.84
CA ASP A 113 9.39 -0.44 -5.43
C ASP A 113 10.16 -0.99 -6.63
N PRO A 114 11.43 -0.60 -6.82
CA PRO A 114 12.22 -1.08 -7.94
C PRO A 114 12.60 -2.57 -7.84
N SER A 115 12.34 -3.22 -6.69
CA SER A 115 12.51 -4.66 -6.54
C SER A 115 11.41 -5.44 -7.27
N VAL A 116 10.23 -4.82 -7.48
CA VAL A 116 9.08 -5.39 -8.17
C VAL A 116 9.00 -4.81 -9.59
N LYS A 117 9.17 -5.64 -10.62
CA LYS A 117 9.11 -5.22 -12.04
C LYS A 117 9.88 -3.92 -12.35
N ALA A 118 11.02 -3.69 -11.66
CA ALA A 118 11.82 -2.47 -11.77
C ALA A 118 11.00 -1.18 -11.52
N GLY A 119 10.02 -1.22 -10.64
CA GLY A 119 9.14 -0.10 -10.29
C GLY A 119 8.12 0.26 -11.37
N ALA A 120 7.85 -0.64 -12.33
CA ALA A 120 6.94 -0.35 -13.44
C ALA A 120 5.54 0.03 -12.94
N MET A 121 4.89 0.93 -13.67
CA MET A 121 3.53 1.35 -13.42
C MET A 121 2.56 0.26 -13.90
N THR A 122 2.17 -0.61 -12.98
CA THR A 122 1.10 -1.61 -13.17
C THR A 122 -0.27 -1.00 -12.87
N VAL A 123 -1.36 -1.75 -13.12
CA VAL A 123 -2.71 -1.33 -12.73
C VAL A 123 -2.76 -1.01 -11.23
N TYR A 124 -2.20 -1.90 -10.41
CA TYR A 124 -2.24 -1.75 -8.94
C TYR A 124 -1.40 -0.58 -8.43
N VAL A 125 -0.25 -0.33 -9.05
CA VAL A 125 0.55 0.88 -8.76
C VAL A 125 -0.26 2.13 -9.11
N GLY A 126 -0.92 2.14 -10.27
CA GLY A 126 -1.76 3.25 -10.72
C GLY A 126 -2.93 3.52 -9.79
N GLU A 127 -3.65 2.48 -9.37
CA GLU A 127 -4.78 2.61 -8.43
C GLU A 127 -4.34 3.11 -7.04
N LYS A 128 -3.23 2.58 -6.49
CA LYS A 128 -2.67 3.08 -5.22
C LYS A 128 -2.22 4.54 -5.35
N TRP A 129 -1.59 4.90 -6.47
CA TRP A 129 -1.16 6.27 -6.73
C TRP A 129 -2.34 7.24 -6.82
N ALA A 130 -3.39 6.88 -7.57
CA ALA A 130 -4.60 7.68 -7.68
C ALA A 130 -5.27 7.88 -6.30
N ARG A 131 -5.34 6.81 -5.49
CA ARG A 131 -5.89 6.89 -4.13
C ARG A 131 -5.04 7.78 -3.22
N ALA A 132 -3.71 7.68 -3.32
CA ALA A 132 -2.79 8.50 -2.54
C ALA A 132 -2.95 10.00 -2.86
N ILE A 133 -3.06 10.36 -4.14
CA ILE A 133 -3.31 11.75 -4.56
C ILE A 133 -4.68 12.24 -4.09
N GLU A 134 -5.73 11.42 -4.22
CA GLU A 134 -7.05 11.78 -3.73
C GLU A 134 -7.04 12.10 -2.23
N ILE A 135 -6.35 11.28 -1.42
CA ILE A 135 -6.20 11.52 0.02
C ILE A 135 -5.48 12.85 0.28
N ALA A 136 -4.37 13.11 -0.41
CA ALA A 136 -3.63 14.36 -0.26
C ALA A 136 -4.50 15.58 -0.61
N ARG A 137 -5.20 15.52 -1.74
CA ARG A 137 -6.07 16.59 -2.21
C ARG A 137 -7.25 16.87 -1.28
N VAL A 138 -7.97 15.81 -0.87
CA VAL A 138 -9.16 15.95 -0.01
C VAL A 138 -8.80 16.49 1.37
N ASN A 139 -7.66 16.07 1.91
CA ASN A 139 -7.20 16.49 3.24
C ASN A 139 -6.31 17.74 3.18
N GLN A 140 -6.01 18.28 1.99
CA GLN A 140 -5.15 19.45 1.80
C GLN A 140 -3.78 19.30 2.46
N ILE A 141 -3.19 18.11 2.35
CA ILE A 141 -1.86 17.78 2.86
C ILE A 141 -0.89 17.54 1.70
N PRO A 142 0.41 17.81 1.87
CA PRO A 142 1.42 17.62 0.83
C PRO A 142 1.47 16.19 0.32
N PHE A 143 1.76 16.02 -0.98
CA PHE A 143 2.02 14.74 -1.62
C PHE A 143 3.50 14.66 -2.01
N ILE A 144 4.20 13.66 -1.48
CA ILE A 144 5.63 13.43 -1.71
C ILE A 144 5.80 12.11 -2.46
N SER A 145 6.42 12.16 -3.65
CA SER A 145 6.61 11.00 -4.49
C SER A 145 8.07 10.67 -4.71
N PHE A 146 8.49 9.46 -4.36
CA PHE A 146 9.80 8.88 -4.68
C PHE A 146 9.67 8.05 -5.95
N VAL A 147 9.86 8.69 -7.09
CA VAL A 147 9.69 8.05 -8.39
C VAL A 147 10.94 7.27 -8.77
N GLU A 148 10.81 5.96 -8.88
CA GLU A 148 11.81 5.08 -9.47
C GLU A 148 11.08 4.01 -10.29
N SER A 149 10.88 4.28 -11.59
CA SER A 149 10.00 3.48 -12.44
C SER A 149 10.61 3.22 -13.81
N ALA A 150 10.45 1.97 -14.28
CA ALA A 150 10.79 1.59 -15.65
C ALA A 150 9.75 2.06 -16.69
N GLY A 151 8.71 2.80 -16.28
CA GLY A 151 7.61 3.22 -17.14
C GLY A 151 6.37 2.34 -16.99
N GLY A 152 5.48 2.37 -17.99
CA GLY A 152 4.24 1.57 -17.97
C GLY A 152 4.52 0.07 -18.17
N ASP A 153 3.79 -0.79 -17.46
CA ASP A 153 3.82 -2.23 -17.69
C ASP A 153 3.01 -2.57 -18.95
N LEU A 154 3.70 -2.84 -20.03
CA LEU A 154 3.08 -3.19 -21.34
C LEU A 154 2.66 -4.68 -21.42
N SER A 155 3.00 -5.51 -20.43
CA SER A 155 2.66 -6.95 -20.42
C SER A 155 1.17 -7.21 -20.16
N MET A 156 0.41 -6.19 -19.83
CA MET A 156 -1.02 -6.28 -19.50
C MET A 156 -1.93 -6.71 -20.67
N GLY A 157 -1.41 -6.86 -21.89
CA GLY A 157 -2.15 -7.35 -23.05
C GLY A 157 -1.94 -8.80 -23.44
N THR A 158 -0.93 -9.47 -22.87
CA THR A 158 -0.61 -10.86 -23.19
C THR A 158 -1.12 -11.76 -22.07
N GLY A 159 -2.33 -12.27 -22.22
CA GLY A 159 -3.09 -13.14 -21.31
C GLY A 159 -2.35 -13.75 -20.13
N SER A 160 -2.98 -13.72 -18.98
CA SER A 160 -2.55 -14.44 -17.78
C SER A 160 -2.12 -15.86 -18.12
N LYS A 161 -0.93 -16.29 -17.66
CA LYS A 161 -0.45 -17.67 -17.78
C LYS A 161 -1.36 -18.68 -17.08
N SER A 162 -2.29 -18.22 -16.26
CA SER A 162 -3.26 -19.02 -15.49
C SER A 162 -4.53 -19.37 -16.25
N GLY A 163 -4.70 -18.92 -17.50
CA GLY A 163 -5.91 -19.19 -18.28
C GLY A 163 -7.17 -18.53 -17.77
N GLN A 164 -7.07 -17.70 -16.74
CA GLN A 164 -8.18 -16.84 -16.29
C GLN A 164 -8.29 -15.66 -17.26
N ALA A 165 -9.50 -15.40 -17.73
CA ALA A 165 -9.79 -14.22 -18.53
C ALA A 165 -9.29 -12.96 -17.80
N PRO A 166 -8.66 -12.02 -18.50
CA PRO A 166 -8.25 -10.76 -17.87
C PRO A 166 -9.46 -10.15 -17.17
N ILE A 167 -9.24 -9.67 -15.95
CA ILE A 167 -10.27 -9.01 -15.15
C ILE A 167 -10.84 -7.84 -15.99
N ALA A 168 -11.94 -8.12 -16.67
CA ALA A 168 -12.69 -7.30 -17.61
C ALA A 168 -11.91 -6.79 -18.85
N PRO A 169 -12.33 -7.18 -20.08
CA PRO A 169 -11.81 -6.62 -21.35
C PRO A 169 -11.96 -5.10 -21.45
N THR A 170 -12.87 -4.53 -20.68
CA THR A 170 -13.10 -3.08 -20.55
C THR A 170 -11.96 -2.33 -19.87
N LEU A 171 -11.13 -2.99 -19.06
CA LEU A 171 -10.01 -2.32 -18.39
C LEU A 171 -8.91 -1.92 -19.39
N HIS A 172 -8.70 -2.65 -20.46
CA HIS A 172 -7.62 -2.40 -21.42
C HIS A 172 -7.88 -1.17 -22.28
N THR A 173 -9.10 -0.95 -22.74
CA THR A 173 -9.48 0.22 -23.53
C THR A 173 -9.66 1.48 -22.68
N THR A 174 -10.14 1.32 -21.45
CA THR A 174 -10.30 2.43 -20.50
C THR A 174 -9.00 2.76 -19.77
N HIS A 175 -8.01 1.86 -19.76
CA HIS A 175 -6.77 2.08 -19.02
C HIS A 175 -5.95 3.24 -19.59
N PHE A 176 -5.81 3.35 -20.91
CA PHE A 176 -5.16 4.50 -21.52
C PHE A 176 -5.96 5.78 -21.30
N ALA A 177 -7.29 5.72 -21.38
CA ALA A 177 -8.16 6.86 -21.07
C ALA A 177 -8.11 7.23 -19.58
N ALA A 178 -7.97 6.25 -18.68
CA ALA A 178 -7.82 6.48 -17.25
C ALA A 178 -6.49 7.16 -16.88
N THR A 179 -5.44 7.04 -17.70
CA THR A 179 -4.18 7.78 -17.46
C THR A 179 -4.36 9.29 -17.55
N GLY A 180 -5.34 9.78 -18.29
CA GLY A 180 -5.71 11.21 -18.33
C GLY A 180 -6.17 11.71 -16.95
N ARG A 181 -6.75 10.86 -16.11
CA ARG A 181 -7.10 11.20 -14.74
C ARG A 181 -5.87 11.60 -13.91
N PHE A 182 -4.72 11.00 -14.14
CA PHE A 182 -3.49 11.36 -13.43
C PHE A 182 -3.07 12.81 -13.64
N PHE A 183 -3.15 13.30 -14.87
CA PHE A 183 -2.86 14.71 -15.18
C PHE A 183 -3.85 15.64 -14.51
N TYR A 184 -5.13 15.29 -14.53
CA TYR A 184 -6.18 16.05 -13.86
C TYR A 184 -5.94 16.13 -12.35
N GLU A 185 -5.79 14.99 -11.67
CA GLU A 185 -5.59 14.92 -10.21
C GLU A 185 -4.32 15.66 -9.77
N MET A 186 -3.22 15.56 -10.53
CA MET A 186 -1.99 16.29 -10.23
C MET A 186 -2.18 17.81 -10.42
N THR A 187 -2.94 18.22 -11.42
CA THR A 187 -3.26 19.64 -11.63
C THR A 187 -4.14 20.19 -10.51
N GLU A 188 -5.14 19.42 -10.08
CA GLU A 188 -5.98 19.81 -8.94
C GLU A 188 -5.20 19.88 -7.63
N LEU A 189 -4.25 18.97 -7.42
CA LEU A 189 -3.38 18.96 -6.23
C LEU A 189 -2.43 20.15 -6.18
N SER A 190 -2.09 20.74 -7.34
CA SER A 190 -1.15 21.87 -7.44
C SER A 190 -1.82 23.26 -7.24
N LYS A 191 -3.13 23.30 -7.08
CA LYS A 191 -3.90 24.53 -6.79
C LYS A 191 -3.89 24.84 -5.30
#